data_915f1036958f42b4dd952abf3891fcdf
#
_entry.id   915f1036958f42b4dd952abf3891fcdf
#
_cell.length_a   1.000
_cell.length_b   1.000
_cell.length_c   1.000
_cell.angle_alpha   90.00
_cell.angle_beta   90.00
_cell.angle_gamma   90.00
#
_symmetry.space_group_name_H-M   'P 1'
#
loop_
_entity.id
_entity.type
_entity.pdbx_description
1 polymer ?
#
loop_
_entity_poly.entity_id
_entity_poly.type
_entity_poly.pdbx_seq_one_letter_code
_entity_poly.pdbx_strand_id
1 'polypeptide(L)'
;MRLRARLAALTLALGLLAGCASIPAAAPAATATPEPTATPEPQPVVTELRFSATGDNLIHSSIYKQANRRAGGNGYDFGYCYQNMLDFYQQFDINWINQETLISDTLEPSDYPAFSTPGKMGHTLYDIGFRVFSMSNNHTYDRGAAGIAATRAYWAAMPDDVVTCGLYTDAEHHPADQPRSYDTEIAEYPEIAYQEVNGVRIAYLAYTEHTNGIPTPSSAEATVIYTSQTDVMERQIRLARQQADLVVVSDHWGVEDSHLVTDAQRALAQQQVDWGADVILGTHPHVVQDAQWLTSTDGRQAFVAYSLGNFISAQSQPDEMIGLILNLQIEKVDYPDGTSQTAIHSPVLHPVINHYDSGYSNIRVYLLKDYPDELANSHGVRARHPEFGPEYIRKVLTQYVNEEFLDL
;
A
#
# COMPACT_ATOMS: atom_id res chain seq x y z
N MET A 1 38.13 60.48 13.76
CA MET A 1 39.47 60.94 13.37
C MET A 1 39.63 60.57 11.93
N ARG A 2 39.41 61.48 10.97
CA ARG A 2 40.41 62.40 10.35
C ARG A 2 41.55 61.55 9.76
N LEU A 3 41.88 61.50 8.43
CA LEU A 3 42.25 62.60 7.51
C LEU A 3 42.36 62.02 6.09
N ARG A 4 41.72 62.44 4.98
CA ARG A 4 42.16 63.52 4.04
C ARG A 4 43.63 63.32 3.57
N ALA A 5 44.03 63.34 2.32
CA ALA A 5 43.80 64.03 1.08
C ALA A 5 45.03 63.69 0.18
N ARG A 6 45.28 63.91 -1.03
CA ARG A 6 45.07 64.95 -2.07
C ARG A 6 45.63 64.45 -3.39
N LEU A 7 44.94 64.74 -4.46
CA LEU A 7 45.34 65.34 -5.73
C LEU A 7 46.79 65.58 -6.07
N ALA A 8 47.22 65.29 -7.32
CA ALA A 8 47.98 66.18 -8.16
C ALA A 8 47.78 65.83 -9.67
N ALA A 9 47.29 66.80 -10.42
CA ALA A 9 47.23 66.81 -11.87
C ALA A 9 48.52 67.37 -12.40
N LEU A 10 48.98 66.90 -13.57
CA LEU A 10 50.00 67.66 -14.37
C LEU A 10 49.65 67.54 -15.84
N THR A 11 49.26 68.67 -16.43
CA THR A 11 49.09 68.95 -17.83
C THR A 11 50.48 69.34 -18.42
N LEU A 12 50.79 68.86 -19.64
CA LEU A 12 51.63 69.60 -20.54
C LEU A 12 51.30 69.31 -22.03
N ALA A 13 51.35 70.34 -22.81
CA ALA A 13 50.77 70.49 -24.12
C ALA A 13 51.79 70.34 -25.28
N LEU A 14 51.23 70.16 -26.45
CA LEU A 14 51.65 70.54 -27.82
C LEU A 14 52.91 69.90 -28.45
N GLY A 15 52.66 69.38 -29.65
CA GLY A 15 53.60 69.10 -30.69
C GLY A 15 52.90 68.55 -31.93
N LEU A 16 52.41 69.49 -32.81
CA LEU A 16 51.93 69.16 -34.16
C LEU A 16 53.12 68.86 -35.07
N LEU A 17 53.12 67.68 -35.68
CA LEU A 17 53.85 67.41 -36.92
C LEU A 17 52.97 66.52 -37.82
N ALA A 18 52.57 67.09 -38.97
CA ALA A 18 51.85 66.44 -40.03
C ALA A 18 52.75 65.47 -40.80
N GLY A 19 52.45 64.22 -40.81
CA GLY A 19 53.05 63.19 -41.64
C GLY A 19 51.96 62.40 -42.32
N CYS A 20 51.77 62.57 -43.65
CA CYS A 20 50.87 61.70 -44.43
C CYS A 20 51.47 60.31 -44.52
N ALA A 21 50.89 59.40 -43.84
CA ALA A 21 51.11 57.94 -43.97
C ALA A 21 49.81 57.28 -44.41
N SER A 22 49.86 56.62 -45.55
CA SER A 22 48.79 55.80 -46.12
C SER A 22 48.38 54.69 -45.15
N ILE A 23 47.11 54.67 -44.73
CA ILE A 23 46.50 53.62 -43.89
C ILE A 23 46.31 52.43 -44.81
N PRO A 24 46.88 51.23 -44.53
CA PRO A 24 46.46 50.00 -45.18
C PRO A 24 45.06 49.62 -44.70
N ALA A 25 44.17 49.27 -45.64
CA ALA A 25 42.81 48.79 -45.33
C ALA A 25 42.89 47.58 -44.47
N ALA A 26 42.21 47.64 -43.28
CA ALA A 26 42.06 46.51 -42.37
C ALA A 26 41.26 45.40 -43.08
N ALA A 27 41.81 44.21 -43.13
CA ALA A 27 41.11 43.04 -43.59
C ALA A 27 39.87 42.82 -42.68
N PRO A 28 38.72 42.38 -43.21
CA PRO A 28 37.54 42.11 -42.40
C PRO A 28 37.89 41.04 -41.34
N ALA A 29 37.59 41.34 -40.09
CA ALA A 29 37.74 40.40 -39.00
C ALA A 29 36.92 39.15 -39.32
N ALA A 30 37.54 37.98 -39.29
CA ALA A 30 36.84 36.70 -39.42
C ALA A 30 35.82 36.59 -38.28
N THR A 31 34.55 36.54 -38.66
CA THR A 31 33.47 36.27 -37.71
C THR A 31 33.71 34.88 -37.14
N ALA A 32 34.04 34.80 -35.86
CA ALA A 32 34.19 33.52 -35.16
C ALA A 32 32.87 32.77 -35.30
N THR A 33 32.90 31.60 -35.92
CA THR A 33 31.77 30.67 -35.92
C THR A 33 31.49 30.31 -34.45
N PRO A 34 30.24 30.47 -33.96
CA PRO A 34 29.94 30.08 -32.58
C PRO A 34 30.30 28.60 -32.41
N GLU A 35 31.07 28.30 -31.39
CA GLU A 35 31.37 26.95 -30.98
C GLU A 35 30.04 26.22 -30.72
N PRO A 36 29.82 25.00 -31.22
CA PRO A 36 28.58 24.29 -30.97
C PRO A 36 28.41 24.12 -29.46
N THR A 37 27.33 24.70 -28.93
CA THR A 37 26.92 24.50 -27.53
C THR A 37 26.75 23.00 -27.33
N ALA A 38 27.53 22.40 -26.42
CA ALA A 38 27.42 21.00 -26.12
C ALA A 38 25.95 20.70 -25.74
N THR A 39 25.32 19.75 -26.39
CA THR A 39 23.99 19.25 -26.02
C THR A 39 24.11 18.74 -24.61
N PRO A 40 23.25 19.18 -23.66
CA PRO A 40 23.28 18.65 -22.31
C PRO A 40 23.18 17.12 -22.33
N GLU A 41 24.02 16.46 -21.58
CA GLU A 41 23.89 15.00 -21.41
C GLU A 41 22.50 14.68 -20.81
N PRO A 42 21.78 13.67 -21.33
CA PRO A 42 20.53 13.24 -20.76
C PRO A 42 20.71 12.93 -19.27
N GLN A 43 19.80 13.44 -18.45
CA GLN A 43 19.80 13.17 -17.00
C GLN A 43 18.85 12.03 -16.68
N PRO A 44 19.08 11.26 -15.60
CA PRO A 44 18.10 10.31 -15.10
C PRO A 44 16.75 10.97 -14.81
N VAL A 45 15.66 10.27 -15.09
CA VAL A 45 14.30 10.68 -14.72
C VAL A 45 13.92 9.96 -13.44
N VAL A 46 13.53 10.72 -12.43
CA VAL A 46 13.09 10.17 -11.13
C VAL A 46 11.58 10.31 -11.03
N THR A 47 10.90 9.20 -10.73
CA THR A 47 9.46 9.14 -10.40
C THR A 47 9.30 8.72 -8.96
N GLU A 48 8.56 9.50 -8.19
CA GLU A 48 8.23 9.21 -6.80
C GLU A 48 6.73 8.95 -6.67
N LEU A 49 6.35 7.90 -5.93
CA LEU A 49 4.97 7.59 -5.55
C LEU A 49 4.87 7.41 -4.04
N ARG A 50 3.73 7.79 -3.49
CA ARG A 50 3.36 7.54 -2.10
C ARG A 50 2.37 6.38 -2.06
N PHE A 51 2.74 5.33 -1.36
CA PHE A 51 1.95 4.12 -1.19
C PHE A 51 1.43 4.01 0.24
N SER A 52 0.17 3.61 0.40
CA SER A 52 -0.38 3.23 1.70
C SER A 52 -0.97 1.83 1.66
N ALA A 53 -0.85 1.10 2.78
CA ALA A 53 -1.47 -0.20 2.97
C ALA A 53 -2.19 -0.26 4.32
N THR A 54 -3.40 -0.79 4.30
CA THR A 54 -4.34 -0.78 5.42
C THR A 54 -4.79 -2.20 5.76
N GLY A 55 -4.90 -2.52 7.04
CA GLY A 55 -5.24 -3.86 7.54
C GLY A 55 -6.67 -4.31 7.26
N ASP A 56 -7.24 -5.09 8.17
CA ASP A 56 -8.47 -5.86 7.97
C ASP A 56 -9.71 -4.98 7.95
N ASN A 57 -10.39 -4.94 6.80
CA ASN A 57 -11.72 -4.35 6.65
C ASN A 57 -12.77 -5.45 6.86
N LEU A 58 -13.10 -5.68 8.14
CA LEU A 58 -13.95 -6.79 8.60
C LEU A 58 -15.35 -6.31 8.95
N ILE A 59 -16.30 -6.45 8.04
CA ILE A 59 -17.62 -5.81 8.12
C ILE A 59 -18.65 -6.70 8.84
N HIS A 60 -18.73 -6.54 10.15
CA HIS A 60 -19.74 -7.17 10.99
C HIS A 60 -21.13 -6.56 10.81
N SER A 61 -22.16 -7.28 11.28
CA SER A 61 -23.55 -6.84 11.15
C SER A 61 -23.86 -5.53 11.86
N SER A 62 -23.19 -5.22 12.95
CA SER A 62 -23.32 -3.93 13.64
C SER A 62 -22.91 -2.75 12.75
N ILE A 63 -21.94 -2.94 11.85
CA ILE A 63 -21.49 -1.91 10.91
C ILE A 63 -22.53 -1.70 9.81
N TYR A 64 -22.90 -2.77 9.05
CA TYR A 64 -23.83 -2.59 7.93
C TYR A 64 -25.26 -2.27 8.38
N LYS A 65 -25.72 -2.77 9.53
CA LYS A 65 -27.04 -2.39 10.09
C LYS A 65 -27.09 -0.92 10.47
N GLN A 66 -25.99 -0.35 10.98
CA GLN A 66 -25.91 1.08 11.27
C GLN A 66 -25.84 1.91 9.98
N ALA A 67 -25.09 1.45 8.97
CA ALA A 67 -25.06 2.09 7.65
C ALA A 67 -26.46 2.11 7.01
N ASN A 68 -27.24 1.02 7.13
CA ASN A 68 -28.61 0.97 6.65
C ASN A 68 -29.52 1.96 7.39
N ARG A 69 -29.42 2.07 8.73
CA ARG A 69 -30.18 3.06 9.51
C ARG A 69 -29.84 4.50 9.10
N ARG A 70 -28.55 4.82 8.86
CA ARG A 70 -28.13 6.14 8.39
C ARG A 70 -28.71 6.48 7.02
N ALA A 71 -28.83 5.49 6.14
CA ALA A 71 -29.49 5.61 4.84
C ALA A 71 -31.04 5.65 4.91
N GLY A 72 -31.63 5.75 6.11
CA GLY A 72 -33.09 5.74 6.28
C GLY A 72 -33.78 4.41 6.00
N GLY A 73 -33.06 3.30 6.05
CA GLY A 73 -33.56 1.95 5.76
C GLY A 73 -33.59 1.59 4.28
N ASN A 74 -33.11 2.45 3.40
CA ASN A 74 -33.05 2.21 1.96
C ASN A 74 -31.61 2.33 1.46
N GLY A 75 -30.90 1.22 1.34
CA GLY A 75 -29.47 1.18 1.03
C GLY A 75 -28.57 1.31 2.26
N TYR A 76 -27.35 1.78 2.07
CA TYR A 76 -26.32 1.83 3.10
C TYR A 76 -25.50 3.11 2.99
N ASP A 77 -25.19 3.73 4.12
CA ASP A 77 -24.25 4.85 4.27
C ASP A 77 -23.09 4.41 5.18
N PHE A 78 -21.99 4.02 4.54
CA PHE A 78 -20.74 3.66 5.22
C PHE A 78 -19.79 4.84 5.39
N GLY A 79 -20.06 6.00 4.78
CA GLY A 79 -19.19 7.17 4.84
C GLY A 79 -18.84 7.60 6.25
N TYR A 80 -19.80 7.46 7.18
CA TYR A 80 -19.59 7.75 8.61
C TYR A 80 -18.43 6.92 9.22
N CYS A 81 -18.24 5.68 8.79
CA CYS A 81 -17.21 4.80 9.35
C CYS A 81 -15.80 5.34 9.08
N TYR A 82 -15.61 6.03 7.96
CA TYR A 82 -14.31 6.43 7.46
C TYR A 82 -14.14 7.95 7.33
N GLN A 83 -15.11 8.75 7.79
CA GLN A 83 -15.12 10.20 7.58
C GLN A 83 -13.88 10.93 8.09
N ASN A 84 -13.22 10.40 9.13
CA ASN A 84 -12.00 10.97 9.69
C ASN A 84 -10.72 10.57 8.93
N MET A 85 -10.85 9.71 7.92
CA MET A 85 -9.72 9.18 7.15
C MET A 85 -9.60 9.78 5.75
N LEU A 86 -10.59 10.58 5.31
CA LEU A 86 -10.67 11.09 3.94
C LEU A 86 -9.42 11.90 3.55
N ASP A 87 -9.06 12.89 4.34
CA ASP A 87 -7.92 13.77 4.07
C ASP A 87 -6.58 13.02 4.15
N PHE A 88 -6.53 11.93 4.90
CA PHE A 88 -5.34 11.10 5.01
C PHE A 88 -5.09 10.34 3.70
N TYR A 89 -6.10 9.62 3.19
CA TYR A 89 -5.92 8.81 1.98
C TYR A 89 -5.74 9.62 0.69
N GLN A 90 -6.21 10.88 0.65
CA GLN A 90 -5.97 11.78 -0.48
C GLN A 90 -4.50 12.18 -0.66
N GLN A 91 -3.63 11.90 0.31
CA GLN A 91 -2.21 12.22 0.24
C GLN A 91 -1.39 11.17 -0.52
N PHE A 92 -1.98 10.00 -0.84
CA PHE A 92 -1.29 8.88 -1.45
C PHE A 92 -1.71 8.69 -2.90
N ASP A 93 -0.76 8.24 -3.71
CA ASP A 93 -0.99 7.89 -5.11
C ASP A 93 -1.62 6.50 -5.25
N ILE A 94 -1.34 5.62 -4.26
CA ILE A 94 -1.84 4.25 -4.21
C ILE A 94 -2.30 3.95 -2.78
N ASN A 95 -3.54 3.49 -2.65
CA ASN A 95 -4.11 3.01 -1.40
C ASN A 95 -4.54 1.53 -1.56
N TRP A 96 -3.92 0.66 -0.76
CA TRP A 96 -4.18 -0.76 -0.69
C TRP A 96 -4.92 -1.13 0.61
N ILE A 97 -5.83 -2.13 0.56
CA ILE A 97 -6.57 -2.61 1.73
C ILE A 97 -6.80 -4.12 1.67
N ASN A 98 -6.75 -4.80 2.83
CA ASN A 98 -7.28 -6.15 2.95
C ASN A 98 -8.80 -6.10 3.11
N GLN A 99 -9.54 -6.50 2.06
CA GLN A 99 -10.99 -6.63 2.10
C GLN A 99 -11.34 -8.04 2.58
N GLU A 100 -11.50 -8.21 3.88
CA GLU A 100 -11.61 -9.54 4.49
C GLU A 100 -12.98 -10.18 4.29
N THR A 101 -14.04 -9.38 4.18
CA THR A 101 -15.38 -9.89 3.93
C THR A 101 -15.78 -9.77 2.46
N LEU A 102 -16.43 -10.80 1.93
CA LEU A 102 -16.95 -10.78 0.55
C LEU A 102 -17.89 -9.59 0.32
N ILE A 103 -17.70 -8.86 -0.77
CA ILE A 103 -18.58 -7.76 -1.19
C ILE A 103 -19.46 -8.21 -2.36
N SER A 104 -20.77 -7.94 -2.28
CA SER A 104 -21.71 -8.29 -3.34
C SER A 104 -22.97 -7.43 -3.30
N ASP A 105 -23.56 -7.17 -4.48
CA ASP A 105 -24.88 -6.56 -4.63
C ASP A 105 -26.00 -7.60 -4.71
N THR A 106 -25.67 -8.89 -4.82
CA THR A 106 -26.64 -9.96 -5.10
C THR A 106 -26.87 -10.92 -3.95
N LEU A 107 -25.95 -10.96 -2.98
CA LEU A 107 -26.07 -11.78 -1.77
C LEU A 107 -26.66 -10.96 -0.62
N GLU A 108 -27.54 -11.61 0.16
CA GLU A 108 -28.03 -11.00 1.39
C GLU A 108 -26.87 -10.77 2.36
N PRO A 109 -26.78 -9.59 3.00
CA PRO A 109 -25.77 -9.30 4.01
C PRO A 109 -25.84 -10.28 5.18
N SER A 110 -24.69 -10.77 5.60
CA SER A 110 -24.57 -11.70 6.74
C SER A 110 -23.35 -11.39 7.61
N ASP A 111 -23.42 -11.88 8.84
CA ASP A 111 -22.43 -11.70 9.89
C ASP A 111 -21.63 -12.98 10.13
N TYR A 112 -20.68 -12.93 11.08
CA TYR A 112 -19.96 -14.11 11.55
C TYR A 112 -20.93 -15.29 11.80
N PRO A 113 -20.56 -16.54 11.46
CA PRO A 113 -19.25 -16.95 10.91
C PRO A 113 -19.13 -16.90 9.39
N ALA A 114 -20.16 -16.53 8.64
CA ALA A 114 -20.16 -16.53 7.17
C ALA A 114 -20.58 -15.16 6.63
N PHE A 115 -19.58 -14.33 6.40
CA PHE A 115 -19.79 -12.92 6.01
C PHE A 115 -20.31 -12.72 4.58
N SER A 116 -21.08 -11.68 4.42
CA SER A 116 -21.42 -11.06 3.13
C SER A 116 -21.71 -9.58 3.35
N THR A 117 -21.02 -8.73 2.64
CA THR A 117 -21.04 -7.27 2.79
C THR A 117 -21.77 -6.63 1.61
N PRO A 118 -22.66 -5.64 1.86
CA PRO A 118 -23.34 -4.90 0.79
C PRO A 118 -22.35 -4.19 -0.14
N GLY A 119 -22.61 -4.20 -1.46
CA GLY A 119 -21.76 -3.59 -2.47
C GLY A 119 -21.46 -2.10 -2.27
N LYS A 120 -22.35 -1.36 -1.60
CA LYS A 120 -22.09 0.05 -1.25
C LYS A 120 -20.79 0.24 -0.45
N MET A 121 -20.28 -0.79 0.24
CA MET A 121 -19.00 -0.74 0.94
C MET A 121 -17.83 -0.51 -0.05
N GLY A 122 -17.74 -1.31 -1.11
CA GLY A 122 -16.66 -1.14 -2.10
C GLY A 122 -16.71 0.23 -2.79
N HIS A 123 -17.91 0.73 -3.13
CA HIS A 123 -18.05 2.11 -3.62
C HIS A 123 -17.59 3.14 -2.61
N THR A 124 -17.88 2.94 -1.32
CA THR A 124 -17.43 3.87 -0.27
C THR A 124 -15.90 3.87 -0.16
N LEU A 125 -15.26 2.70 -0.18
CA LEU A 125 -13.80 2.59 -0.16
C LEU A 125 -13.17 3.23 -1.42
N TYR A 126 -13.78 3.02 -2.59
CA TYR A 126 -13.35 3.68 -3.82
C TYR A 126 -13.42 5.22 -3.72
N ASP A 127 -14.52 5.76 -3.17
CA ASP A 127 -14.73 7.19 -2.98
C ASP A 127 -13.70 7.80 -1.99
N ILE A 128 -13.21 7.01 -1.02
CA ILE A 128 -12.15 7.40 -0.08
C ILE A 128 -10.78 7.46 -0.76
N GLY A 129 -10.57 6.69 -1.82
CA GLY A 129 -9.32 6.66 -2.58
C GLY A 129 -8.66 5.28 -2.70
N PHE A 130 -9.27 4.21 -2.15
CA PHE A 130 -8.74 2.86 -2.34
C PHE A 130 -8.92 2.40 -3.78
N ARG A 131 -7.87 1.77 -4.31
CA ARG A 131 -7.83 1.22 -5.68
C ARG A 131 -7.36 -0.22 -5.71
N VAL A 132 -6.67 -0.69 -4.69
CA VAL A 132 -6.12 -2.05 -4.64
C VAL A 132 -6.72 -2.81 -3.45
N PHE A 133 -7.36 -3.95 -3.76
CA PHE A 133 -8.10 -4.77 -2.80
C PHE A 133 -7.55 -6.19 -2.78
N SER A 134 -7.03 -6.61 -1.62
CA SER A 134 -6.69 -8.01 -1.36
C SER A 134 -7.94 -8.77 -0.95
N MET A 135 -8.17 -9.95 -1.55
CA MET A 135 -9.34 -10.79 -1.31
C MET A 135 -8.97 -12.21 -0.89
N SER A 136 -7.68 -12.51 -0.68
CA SER A 136 -7.24 -13.82 -0.20
C SER A 136 -7.13 -13.80 1.32
N ASN A 137 -8.10 -14.42 1.98
CA ASN A 137 -8.21 -14.46 3.44
C ASN A 137 -9.02 -15.68 3.91
N ASN A 138 -9.14 -15.87 5.23
CA ASN A 138 -9.86 -16.99 5.82
C ASN A 138 -11.37 -16.97 5.53
N HIS A 139 -11.96 -15.82 5.18
CA HIS A 139 -13.39 -15.64 4.85
C HIS A 139 -13.71 -15.72 3.35
N THR A 140 -12.72 -15.96 2.50
CA THR A 140 -12.92 -16.01 1.04
C THR A 140 -13.97 -17.03 0.61
N TYR A 141 -14.11 -18.15 1.33
CA TYR A 141 -15.07 -19.22 0.99
C TYR A 141 -16.36 -19.21 1.81
N ASP A 142 -16.62 -18.19 2.62
CA ASP A 142 -17.79 -18.10 3.51
C ASP A 142 -19.14 -18.35 2.83
N ARG A 143 -19.28 -17.97 1.58
CA ARG A 143 -20.52 -18.14 0.81
C ARG A 143 -20.33 -19.14 -0.35
N GLY A 144 -19.28 -19.97 -0.28
CA GLY A 144 -18.98 -21.00 -1.27
C GLY A 144 -18.79 -20.44 -2.69
N ALA A 145 -19.01 -21.27 -3.70
CA ALA A 145 -18.85 -20.87 -5.11
C ALA A 145 -19.74 -19.67 -5.50
N ALA A 146 -20.95 -19.58 -4.95
CA ALA A 146 -21.85 -18.46 -5.21
C ALA A 146 -21.28 -17.14 -4.65
N GLY A 147 -20.59 -17.19 -3.51
CA GLY A 147 -19.90 -16.04 -2.92
C GLY A 147 -18.76 -15.55 -3.79
N ILE A 148 -17.93 -16.46 -4.30
CA ILE A 148 -16.82 -16.15 -5.20
C ILE A 148 -17.34 -15.52 -6.50
N ALA A 149 -18.34 -16.14 -7.15
CA ALA A 149 -18.92 -15.60 -8.36
C ALA A 149 -19.54 -14.21 -8.15
N ALA A 150 -20.28 -14.03 -7.04
CA ALA A 150 -20.92 -12.75 -6.73
C ALA A 150 -19.91 -11.63 -6.44
N THR A 151 -18.84 -11.91 -5.67
CA THR A 151 -17.82 -10.90 -5.36
C THR A 151 -16.98 -10.56 -6.59
N ARG A 152 -16.63 -11.54 -7.43
CA ARG A 152 -15.92 -11.27 -8.70
C ARG A 152 -16.75 -10.44 -9.66
N ALA A 153 -18.04 -10.78 -9.83
CA ALA A 153 -18.96 -10.00 -10.66
C ALA A 153 -19.11 -8.55 -10.14
N TYR A 154 -19.13 -8.37 -8.82
CA TYR A 154 -19.16 -7.05 -8.21
C TYR A 154 -17.91 -6.22 -8.56
N TRP A 155 -16.73 -6.78 -8.32
CA TRP A 155 -15.47 -6.07 -8.58
C TRP A 155 -15.23 -5.82 -10.07
N ALA A 156 -15.64 -6.74 -10.95
CA ALA A 156 -15.58 -6.55 -12.40
C ALA A 156 -16.51 -5.43 -12.92
N ALA A 157 -17.50 -5.01 -12.14
CA ALA A 157 -18.37 -3.87 -12.46
C ALA A 157 -17.88 -2.53 -11.89
N MET A 158 -16.83 -2.55 -11.07
CA MET A 158 -16.19 -1.34 -10.56
C MET A 158 -15.39 -0.63 -11.68
N PRO A 159 -15.00 0.65 -11.48
CA PRO A 159 -14.16 1.35 -12.45
C PRO A 159 -12.86 0.61 -12.80
N ASP A 160 -12.37 0.81 -14.03
CA ASP A 160 -11.22 0.09 -14.60
C ASP A 160 -9.90 0.34 -13.86
N ASP A 161 -9.81 1.37 -13.00
CA ASP A 161 -8.66 1.67 -12.16
C ASP A 161 -8.65 0.88 -10.84
N VAL A 162 -9.68 0.06 -10.58
CA VAL A 162 -9.72 -0.85 -9.43
C VAL A 162 -8.95 -2.12 -9.75
N VAL A 163 -8.04 -2.48 -8.86
CA VAL A 163 -7.24 -3.70 -8.93
C VAL A 163 -7.62 -4.63 -7.78
N THR A 164 -7.90 -5.88 -8.10
CA THR A 164 -8.14 -6.93 -7.10
C THR A 164 -7.10 -8.02 -7.22
N CYS A 165 -6.66 -8.60 -6.11
CA CYS A 165 -5.72 -9.72 -6.08
C CYS A 165 -6.15 -10.78 -5.07
N GLY A 166 -5.66 -12.02 -5.24
CA GLY A 166 -5.88 -13.11 -4.29
C GLY A 166 -6.99 -14.09 -4.65
N LEU A 167 -7.72 -13.87 -5.75
CA LEU A 167 -8.59 -14.86 -6.36
C LEU A 167 -8.04 -15.25 -7.73
N TYR A 168 -7.62 -16.50 -7.86
CA TYR A 168 -6.85 -17.01 -8.98
C TYR A 168 -7.67 -18.00 -9.80
N THR A 169 -7.98 -17.66 -11.06
CA THR A 169 -8.84 -18.49 -11.94
C THR A 169 -8.12 -19.76 -12.40
N ASP A 170 -6.83 -19.70 -12.56
CA ASP A 170 -6.01 -20.82 -13.06
C ASP A 170 -5.62 -21.83 -11.96
N ALA A 171 -5.81 -21.47 -10.69
CA ALA A 171 -5.54 -22.37 -9.59
C ALA A 171 -6.39 -23.64 -9.61
N GLU A 172 -7.57 -23.59 -10.24
CA GLU A 172 -8.50 -24.72 -10.37
C GLU A 172 -8.03 -25.82 -11.32
N HIS A 173 -7.29 -25.45 -12.36
CA HIS A 173 -6.95 -26.36 -13.45
C HIS A 173 -5.66 -27.14 -13.21
N HIS A 174 -4.99 -26.89 -12.09
CA HIS A 174 -3.75 -27.55 -11.72
C HIS A 174 -3.88 -28.12 -10.31
N PRO A 175 -4.16 -29.44 -10.19
CA PRO A 175 -4.10 -30.12 -8.91
C PRO A 175 -2.76 -29.88 -8.22
N ALA A 176 -2.77 -29.73 -6.91
CA ALA A 176 -1.58 -29.39 -6.10
C ALA A 176 -0.41 -30.39 -6.26
N ASP A 177 -0.70 -31.58 -6.78
CA ASP A 177 0.27 -32.67 -7.02
C ASP A 177 0.89 -32.65 -8.42
N GLN A 178 0.47 -31.74 -9.32
CA GLN A 178 1.05 -31.60 -10.64
C GLN A 178 1.87 -30.31 -10.75
N PRO A 179 3.19 -30.40 -11.03
CA PRO A 179 3.99 -29.21 -11.25
C PRO A 179 3.46 -28.45 -12.46
N ARG A 180 3.13 -27.19 -12.28
CA ARG A 180 2.77 -26.29 -13.39
C ARG A 180 4.01 -26.09 -14.27
N SER A 181 3.90 -26.29 -15.58
CA SER A 181 4.94 -25.87 -16.52
C SER A 181 4.76 -24.37 -16.78
N TYR A 182 5.59 -23.54 -16.18
CA TYR A 182 5.63 -22.10 -16.43
C TYR A 182 6.60 -21.71 -17.54
N ASP A 183 7.00 -22.67 -18.38
CA ASP A 183 7.82 -22.42 -19.57
C ASP A 183 7.04 -21.75 -20.72
N THR A 184 5.75 -21.51 -20.56
CA THR A 184 4.95 -20.73 -21.49
C THR A 184 5.19 -19.25 -21.27
N GLU A 185 5.35 -18.53 -22.37
CA GLU A 185 5.69 -17.13 -22.47
C GLU A 185 5.08 -16.25 -21.36
N ILE A 186 5.97 -15.63 -20.61
CA ILE A 186 5.76 -14.78 -19.44
C ILE A 186 4.73 -13.65 -19.68
N ALA A 187 4.43 -13.30 -20.94
CA ALA A 187 3.61 -12.15 -21.33
C ALA A 187 2.12 -12.23 -20.95
N GLU A 188 1.60 -13.39 -20.57
CA GLU A 188 0.15 -13.61 -20.41
C GLU A 188 -0.22 -14.38 -19.13
N TYR A 189 0.45 -14.12 -17.99
CA TYR A 189 0.05 -14.75 -16.73
C TYR A 189 -1.13 -13.95 -16.13
N PRO A 190 -2.40 -14.33 -16.35
CA PRO A 190 -3.56 -13.50 -16.01
C PRO A 190 -3.87 -13.46 -14.51
N GLU A 191 -3.11 -14.21 -13.71
CA GLU A 191 -3.34 -14.36 -12.28
C GLU A 191 -2.56 -13.36 -11.43
N ILE A 192 -1.57 -12.66 -12.00
CA ILE A 192 -0.87 -11.58 -11.31
C ILE A 192 -1.59 -10.28 -11.64
N ALA A 193 -2.07 -9.61 -10.60
CA ALA A 193 -2.69 -8.32 -10.77
C ALA A 193 -1.61 -7.24 -10.94
N TYR A 194 -1.76 -6.39 -11.95
CA TYR A 194 -0.84 -5.29 -12.23
C TYR A 194 -1.56 -3.96 -12.21
N GLN A 195 -0.85 -2.94 -11.75
CA GLN A 195 -1.25 -1.54 -11.85
C GLN A 195 -0.07 -0.72 -12.38
N GLU A 196 -0.35 0.24 -13.25
CA GLU A 196 0.63 1.21 -13.68
C GLU A 196 0.24 2.61 -13.20
N VAL A 197 1.11 3.23 -12.43
CA VAL A 197 0.92 4.57 -11.87
C VAL A 197 2.15 5.42 -12.22
N ASN A 198 1.95 6.47 -13.00
CA ASN A 198 3.02 7.40 -13.42
C ASN A 198 4.25 6.69 -14.04
N GLY A 199 4.05 5.58 -14.77
CA GLY A 199 5.13 4.82 -15.38
C GLY A 199 5.85 3.84 -14.45
N VAL A 200 5.35 3.66 -13.22
CA VAL A 200 5.79 2.59 -12.31
C VAL A 200 4.79 1.45 -12.40
N ARG A 201 5.24 0.27 -12.80
CA ARG A 201 4.43 -0.94 -12.88
C ARG A 201 4.58 -1.76 -11.60
N ILE A 202 3.46 -1.99 -10.93
CA ILE A 202 3.41 -2.69 -9.65
C ILE A 202 2.62 -3.99 -9.82
N ALA A 203 3.18 -5.09 -9.32
CA ALA A 203 2.51 -6.37 -9.23
C ALA A 203 1.96 -6.58 -7.82
N TYR A 204 0.73 -7.11 -7.74
CA TYR A 204 0.07 -7.46 -6.46
C TYR A 204 -0.27 -8.93 -6.45
N LEU A 205 0.17 -9.61 -5.38
CA LEU A 205 -0.10 -11.01 -5.10
C LEU A 205 -0.69 -11.12 -3.69
N ALA A 206 -1.58 -12.10 -3.47
CA ALA A 206 -2.16 -12.31 -2.15
C ALA A 206 -2.39 -13.80 -1.87
N TYR A 207 -2.07 -14.23 -0.67
CA TYR A 207 -2.12 -15.62 -0.22
C TYR A 207 -2.80 -15.71 1.15
N THR A 208 -3.31 -16.89 1.49
CA THR A 208 -3.91 -17.13 2.81
C THR A 208 -3.42 -18.43 3.42
N GLU A 209 -3.29 -18.47 4.74
CA GLU A 209 -2.86 -19.69 5.45
C GLU A 209 -3.97 -20.74 5.50
N HIS A 210 -5.22 -20.31 5.62
CA HIS A 210 -6.38 -21.19 5.68
C HIS A 210 -7.68 -20.46 5.26
N THR A 211 -8.77 -21.22 5.17
CA THR A 211 -10.11 -20.73 4.83
C THR A 211 -11.16 -21.23 5.85
N ASN A 212 -10.86 -21.09 7.16
CA ASN A 212 -11.72 -21.50 8.28
C ASN A 212 -12.18 -22.95 8.20
N GLY A 213 -11.36 -23.84 7.62
CA GLY A 213 -11.70 -25.24 7.40
C GLY A 213 -12.74 -25.48 6.31
N ILE A 214 -13.13 -24.44 5.57
CA ILE A 214 -14.01 -24.58 4.41
C ILE A 214 -13.15 -25.01 3.23
N PRO A 215 -13.41 -26.18 2.63
CA PRO A 215 -12.62 -26.63 1.48
C PRO A 215 -12.92 -25.78 0.26
N THR A 216 -11.99 -25.72 -0.68
CA THR A 216 -12.19 -25.06 -1.98
C THR A 216 -13.47 -25.59 -2.64
N PRO A 217 -14.44 -24.72 -2.93
CA PRO A 217 -15.71 -25.15 -3.54
C PRO A 217 -15.44 -25.70 -4.95
N SER A 218 -15.91 -26.93 -5.20
CA SER A 218 -15.62 -27.66 -6.46
C SER A 218 -16.14 -27.00 -7.74
N SER A 219 -17.07 -26.06 -7.62
CA SER A 219 -17.65 -25.29 -8.73
C SER A 219 -17.30 -23.83 -8.70
N ALA A 220 -16.31 -23.44 -7.88
CA ALA A 220 -15.83 -22.06 -7.86
C ALA A 220 -15.09 -21.70 -9.14
N GLU A 221 -15.32 -20.53 -9.66
CA GLU A 221 -14.64 -20.02 -10.87
C GLU A 221 -13.25 -19.42 -10.58
N ALA A 222 -12.92 -19.27 -9.30
CA ALA A 222 -11.61 -18.86 -8.83
C ALA A 222 -11.34 -19.41 -7.41
N THR A 223 -10.08 -19.53 -7.05
CA THR A 223 -9.63 -20.08 -5.77
C THR A 223 -8.52 -19.22 -5.17
N VAL A 224 -8.29 -19.40 -3.86
CA VAL A 224 -7.08 -18.85 -3.21
C VAL A 224 -5.87 -19.75 -3.48
N ILE A 225 -4.68 -19.20 -3.27
CA ILE A 225 -3.43 -19.96 -3.12
C ILE A 225 -3.08 -19.94 -1.62
N TYR A 226 -2.86 -21.13 -1.07
CA TYR A 226 -2.47 -21.25 0.33
C TYR A 226 -0.99 -21.00 0.54
N THR A 227 -0.61 -20.41 1.68
CA THR A 227 0.79 -20.17 2.05
C THR A 227 1.63 -21.45 2.13
N SER A 228 1.00 -22.62 2.23
CA SER A 228 1.66 -23.93 2.12
C SER A 228 2.04 -24.34 0.70
N GLN A 229 1.50 -23.66 -0.33
CA GLN A 229 1.80 -23.92 -1.74
C GLN A 229 3.02 -23.09 -2.20
N THR A 230 4.12 -23.22 -1.48
CA THR A 230 5.32 -22.41 -1.64
C THR A 230 5.93 -22.45 -3.03
N ASP A 231 5.82 -23.58 -3.74
CA ASP A 231 6.28 -23.73 -5.12
C ASP A 231 5.46 -22.88 -6.11
N VAL A 232 4.16 -22.71 -5.88
CA VAL A 232 3.30 -21.82 -6.67
C VAL A 232 3.63 -20.36 -6.36
N MET A 233 3.75 -20.01 -5.08
CA MET A 233 4.11 -18.67 -4.64
C MET A 233 5.46 -18.23 -5.21
N GLU A 234 6.50 -19.09 -5.11
CA GLU A 234 7.82 -18.79 -5.65
C GLU A 234 7.75 -18.44 -7.14
N ARG A 235 7.05 -19.25 -7.92
CA ARG A 235 6.94 -19.02 -9.36
C ARG A 235 6.20 -17.74 -9.70
N GLN A 236 5.09 -17.46 -9.00
CA GLN A 236 4.34 -16.21 -9.21
C GLN A 236 5.19 -14.98 -8.83
N ILE A 237 5.85 -14.98 -7.67
CA ILE A 237 6.66 -13.85 -7.21
C ILE A 237 7.85 -13.62 -8.16
N ARG A 238 8.55 -14.69 -8.59
CA ARG A 238 9.65 -14.57 -9.57
C ARG A 238 9.18 -14.05 -10.91
N LEU A 239 7.98 -14.44 -11.35
CA LEU A 239 7.39 -13.94 -12.57
C LEU A 239 6.98 -12.48 -12.44
N ALA A 240 6.34 -12.10 -11.33
CA ALA A 240 6.01 -10.72 -11.01
C ALA A 240 7.27 -9.83 -11.04
N ARG A 241 8.37 -10.29 -10.42
CA ARG A 241 9.65 -9.57 -10.40
C ARG A 241 10.23 -9.32 -11.81
N GLN A 242 10.00 -10.23 -12.75
CA GLN A 242 10.46 -10.06 -14.13
C GLN A 242 9.61 -9.07 -14.94
N GLN A 243 8.37 -8.84 -14.52
CA GLN A 243 7.39 -8.06 -15.29
C GLN A 243 7.00 -6.72 -14.65
N ALA A 244 7.40 -6.48 -13.40
CA ALA A 244 7.06 -5.27 -12.66
C ALA A 244 8.29 -4.58 -12.08
N ASP A 245 8.16 -3.29 -11.87
CA ASP A 245 9.16 -2.47 -11.18
C ASP A 245 9.15 -2.75 -9.67
N LEU A 246 7.96 -3.04 -9.11
CA LEU A 246 7.74 -3.33 -7.69
C LEU A 246 6.81 -4.53 -7.52
N VAL A 247 7.09 -5.39 -6.53
CA VAL A 247 6.27 -6.55 -6.17
C VAL A 247 5.78 -6.42 -4.75
N VAL A 248 4.45 -6.34 -4.60
CA VAL A 248 3.74 -6.30 -3.32
C VAL A 248 3.06 -7.64 -3.09
N VAL A 249 3.37 -8.28 -1.98
CA VAL A 249 2.75 -9.54 -1.55
C VAL A 249 1.92 -9.29 -0.30
N SER A 250 0.72 -9.84 -0.26
CA SER A 250 -0.14 -9.83 0.91
C SER A 250 -0.30 -11.24 1.44
N ASP A 251 -0.07 -11.43 2.73
CA ASP A 251 -0.26 -12.71 3.41
C ASP A 251 -1.27 -12.59 4.54
N HIS A 252 -2.33 -13.38 4.45
CA HIS A 252 -3.32 -13.53 5.50
C HIS A 252 -2.95 -14.76 6.34
N TRP A 253 -2.18 -14.54 7.42
CA TRP A 253 -1.42 -15.57 8.12
C TRP A 253 -1.28 -15.34 9.63
N GLY A 254 -0.75 -16.34 10.33
CA GLY A 254 -0.40 -16.26 11.75
C GLY A 254 -1.53 -16.72 12.66
N VAL A 255 -1.58 -16.22 13.87
CA VAL A 255 -2.51 -16.65 14.91
C VAL A 255 -3.38 -15.48 15.34
N GLU A 256 -4.72 -15.65 15.30
CA GLU A 256 -5.67 -14.65 15.78
C GLU A 256 -5.33 -14.23 17.21
N ASP A 257 -5.50 -12.95 17.53
CA ASP A 257 -5.25 -12.30 18.82
C ASP A 257 -3.79 -12.39 19.33
N SER A 258 -2.84 -12.79 18.47
CA SER A 258 -1.44 -12.90 18.85
C SER A 258 -0.58 -11.78 18.23
N HIS A 259 0.03 -10.95 19.08
CA HIS A 259 1.04 -9.98 18.66
C HIS A 259 2.39 -10.62 18.31
N LEU A 260 2.59 -11.90 18.63
CA LEU A 260 3.87 -12.58 18.41
C LEU A 260 3.96 -13.08 16.98
N VAL A 261 4.93 -12.58 16.25
CA VAL A 261 5.28 -13.11 14.92
C VAL A 261 5.81 -14.53 15.09
N THR A 262 5.20 -15.49 14.40
CA THR A 262 5.63 -16.90 14.42
C THR A 262 6.90 -17.13 13.61
N ASP A 263 7.60 -18.22 13.90
CA ASP A 263 8.77 -18.62 13.10
C ASP A 263 8.38 -18.94 11.65
N ALA A 264 7.17 -19.45 11.43
CA ALA A 264 6.63 -19.72 10.09
C ALA A 264 6.44 -18.43 9.28
N GLN A 265 5.86 -17.38 9.88
CA GLN A 265 5.73 -16.07 9.23
C GLN A 265 7.10 -15.50 8.87
N ARG A 266 8.08 -15.54 9.79
CA ARG A 266 9.45 -15.05 9.54
C ARG A 266 10.13 -15.80 8.40
N ALA A 267 10.03 -17.13 8.40
CA ALA A 267 10.65 -17.97 7.39
C ALA A 267 10.03 -17.74 6.00
N LEU A 268 8.70 -17.65 5.92
CA LEU A 268 8.01 -17.42 4.67
C LEU A 268 8.27 -16.00 4.13
N ALA A 269 8.26 -14.98 4.98
CA ALA A 269 8.62 -13.62 4.58
C ALA A 269 10.02 -13.56 3.95
N GLN A 270 11.02 -14.20 4.57
CA GLN A 270 12.37 -14.24 4.01
C GLN A 270 12.40 -14.95 2.66
N GLN A 271 11.69 -16.07 2.50
CA GLN A 271 11.60 -16.78 1.22
C GLN A 271 10.97 -15.89 0.14
N GLN A 272 9.87 -15.21 0.42
CA GLN A 272 9.21 -14.31 -0.53
C GLN A 272 10.13 -13.15 -0.96
N VAL A 273 10.89 -12.58 -0.03
CA VAL A 273 11.91 -11.56 -0.32
C VAL A 273 13.00 -12.13 -1.22
N ASP A 274 13.47 -13.34 -0.97
CA ASP A 274 14.46 -14.03 -1.81
C ASP A 274 13.92 -14.38 -3.20
N TRP A 275 12.61 -14.58 -3.33
CA TRP A 275 11.95 -14.81 -4.62
C TRP A 275 11.71 -13.52 -5.41
N GLY A 276 11.64 -12.36 -4.77
CA GLY A 276 11.52 -11.08 -5.47
C GLY A 276 10.50 -10.10 -4.90
N ALA A 277 9.85 -10.36 -3.76
CA ALA A 277 8.98 -9.41 -3.10
C ALA A 277 9.77 -8.20 -2.58
N ASP A 278 9.20 -7.01 -2.73
CA ASP A 278 9.74 -5.74 -2.20
C ASP A 278 8.97 -5.28 -0.96
N VAL A 279 7.67 -5.57 -0.90
CA VAL A 279 6.79 -5.24 0.23
C VAL A 279 5.96 -6.47 0.60
N ILE A 280 5.92 -6.82 1.89
CA ILE A 280 5.05 -7.87 2.41
C ILE A 280 4.08 -7.27 3.42
N LEU A 281 2.78 -7.48 3.18
CA LEU A 281 1.68 -6.94 3.96
C LEU A 281 0.95 -8.08 4.67
N GLY A 282 1.18 -8.23 5.97
CA GLY A 282 0.53 -9.23 6.80
C GLY A 282 -0.82 -8.76 7.34
N THR A 283 -1.77 -9.69 7.39
CA THR A 283 -3.13 -9.53 7.91
C THR A 283 -3.58 -10.83 8.59
N HIS A 284 -4.76 -10.92 9.19
CA HIS A 284 -5.35 -12.06 9.90
C HIS A 284 -5.24 -12.02 11.43
N PRO A 285 -4.11 -11.69 12.10
CA PRO A 285 -4.08 -11.71 13.56
C PRO A 285 -5.10 -10.77 14.23
N HIS A 286 -5.68 -9.82 13.51
CA HIS A 286 -6.59 -8.77 13.98
C HIS A 286 -5.97 -7.83 15.02
N VAL A 287 -4.73 -8.08 15.39
CA VAL A 287 -3.90 -7.25 16.27
C VAL A 287 -2.60 -6.91 15.56
N VAL A 288 -1.99 -5.81 15.94
CA VAL A 288 -0.73 -5.35 15.35
C VAL A 288 0.41 -6.31 15.66
N GLN A 289 1.27 -6.57 14.69
CA GLN A 289 2.54 -7.26 14.88
C GLN A 289 3.70 -6.38 14.42
N ASP A 290 4.91 -6.82 14.69
CA ASP A 290 6.14 -6.11 14.34
C ASP A 290 6.31 -5.88 12.83
N ALA A 291 7.22 -4.98 12.50
CA ALA A 291 7.65 -4.70 11.13
C ALA A 291 9.17 -4.56 11.07
N GLN A 292 9.76 -4.90 9.92
CA GLN A 292 11.21 -4.82 9.75
C GLN A 292 11.64 -4.75 8.29
N TRP A 293 12.86 -4.31 8.06
CA TRP A 293 13.57 -4.51 6.83
C TRP A 293 14.13 -5.93 6.74
N LEU A 294 13.99 -6.56 5.58
CA LEU A 294 14.63 -7.81 5.22
C LEU A 294 15.58 -7.60 4.05
N THR A 295 16.68 -8.35 4.04
CA THR A 295 17.64 -8.34 2.93
C THR A 295 17.54 -9.65 2.19
N SER A 296 17.30 -9.60 0.89
CA SER A 296 17.30 -10.78 0.02
C SER A 296 18.70 -11.34 -0.21
N THR A 297 18.78 -12.56 -0.71
CA THR A 297 20.06 -13.22 -1.05
C THR A 297 20.85 -12.48 -2.13
N ASP A 298 20.22 -11.68 -2.96
CA ASP A 298 20.86 -10.82 -3.98
C ASP A 298 21.15 -9.38 -3.49
N GLY A 299 20.86 -9.09 -2.22
CA GLY A 299 21.18 -7.80 -1.55
C GLY A 299 20.12 -6.72 -1.65
N ARG A 300 18.93 -6.99 -2.23
CA ARG A 300 17.80 -6.05 -2.24
C ARG A 300 17.25 -5.88 -0.81
N GLN A 301 16.74 -4.69 -0.53
CA GLN A 301 15.99 -4.41 0.69
C GLN A 301 14.49 -4.52 0.42
N ALA A 302 13.79 -5.22 1.28
CA ALA A 302 12.34 -5.36 1.27
C ALA A 302 11.77 -5.05 2.65
N PHE A 303 10.56 -4.54 2.70
CA PHE A 303 9.90 -4.20 3.97
C PHE A 303 8.75 -5.16 4.26
N VAL A 304 8.70 -5.69 5.47
CA VAL A 304 7.59 -6.52 5.95
C VAL A 304 6.91 -5.87 7.14
N ALA A 305 5.57 -5.76 7.09
CA ALA A 305 4.70 -5.55 8.23
C ALA A 305 3.95 -6.86 8.48
N TYR A 306 4.25 -7.55 9.58
CA TYR A 306 3.74 -8.91 9.83
C TYR A 306 2.24 -8.95 10.11
N SER A 307 1.67 -7.91 10.73
CA SER A 307 0.23 -7.68 10.81
C SER A 307 -0.08 -6.21 10.96
N LEU A 308 -0.95 -5.71 10.09
CA LEU A 308 -1.49 -4.35 10.20
C LEU A 308 -2.68 -4.27 11.18
N GLY A 309 -3.17 -5.40 11.70
CA GLY A 309 -4.34 -5.44 12.56
C GLY A 309 -5.62 -4.99 11.87
N ASN A 310 -6.65 -4.69 12.66
CA ASN A 310 -7.93 -4.24 12.12
C ASN A 310 -7.90 -2.77 11.69
N PHE A 311 -8.41 -2.51 10.49
CA PHE A 311 -8.81 -1.15 10.12
C PHE A 311 -10.19 -0.83 10.71
N ILE A 312 -11.18 -1.72 10.48
CA ILE A 312 -12.51 -1.63 11.07
C ILE A 312 -13.07 -3.02 11.35
N SER A 313 -13.64 -3.18 12.53
CA SER A 313 -14.34 -4.41 12.93
C SER A 313 -15.38 -4.11 14.01
N ALA A 314 -16.15 -5.11 14.43
CA ALA A 314 -16.94 -5.04 15.66
C ALA A 314 -16.56 -6.18 16.61
N GLN A 315 -15.29 -6.51 16.64
CA GLN A 315 -14.72 -7.43 17.62
C GLN A 315 -14.70 -6.82 19.02
N SER A 316 -14.26 -7.54 20.04
CA SER A 316 -14.50 -7.17 21.43
C SER A 316 -13.27 -7.14 22.33
N GLN A 317 -12.10 -7.58 21.85
CA GLN A 317 -10.88 -7.49 22.62
C GLN A 317 -10.25 -6.10 22.45
N PRO A 318 -9.54 -5.58 23.46
CA PRO A 318 -9.00 -4.24 23.41
C PRO A 318 -7.90 -4.08 22.35
N ASP A 319 -7.11 -5.13 22.12
CA ASP A 319 -6.00 -5.11 21.16
C ASP A 319 -6.50 -5.08 19.71
N GLU A 320 -7.69 -5.68 19.46
CA GLU A 320 -8.37 -5.64 18.15
C GLU A 320 -8.87 -4.23 17.75
N MET A 321 -8.86 -3.28 18.70
CA MET A 321 -9.22 -1.89 18.44
C MET A 321 -8.06 -1.06 17.88
N ILE A 322 -6.85 -1.62 17.84
CA ILE A 322 -5.63 -0.95 17.45
C ILE A 322 -5.13 -1.56 16.13
N GLY A 323 -5.03 -0.75 15.10
CA GLY A 323 -4.49 -1.14 13.80
C GLY A 323 -3.36 -0.21 13.36
N LEU A 324 -2.79 -0.51 12.20
CA LEU A 324 -1.73 0.24 11.57
C LEU A 324 -2.06 0.51 10.10
N ILE A 325 -1.64 1.66 9.60
CA ILE A 325 -1.53 1.94 8.16
C ILE A 325 -0.06 2.10 7.86
N LEU A 326 0.47 1.25 6.99
CA LEU A 326 1.81 1.42 6.43
C LEU A 326 1.77 2.50 5.37
N ASN A 327 2.68 3.46 5.45
CA ASN A 327 3.03 4.39 4.39
C ASN A 327 4.48 4.16 3.99
N LEU A 328 4.78 4.19 2.69
CA LEU A 328 6.14 4.20 2.16
C LEU A 328 6.23 4.98 0.86
N GLN A 329 7.44 5.39 0.50
CA GLN A 329 7.75 6.01 -0.77
C GLN A 329 8.32 4.97 -1.74
N ILE A 330 7.88 5.02 -2.99
CA ILE A 330 8.42 4.23 -4.10
C ILE A 330 9.16 5.22 -4.99
N GLU A 331 10.43 4.98 -5.22
CA GLU A 331 11.26 5.75 -6.14
C GLU A 331 11.67 4.86 -7.32
N LYS A 332 11.39 5.32 -8.54
CA LYS A 332 11.90 4.72 -9.77
C LYS A 332 12.82 5.72 -10.48
N VAL A 333 14.02 5.26 -10.81
CA VAL A 333 15.00 6.03 -11.56
C VAL A 333 15.20 5.40 -12.93
N ASP A 334 14.81 6.09 -13.99
CA ASP A 334 15.06 5.70 -15.38
C ASP A 334 16.33 6.39 -15.89
N TYR A 335 17.34 5.60 -16.25
CA TYR A 335 18.62 6.09 -16.70
C TYR A 335 18.66 6.28 -18.23
N PRO A 336 19.51 7.20 -18.73
CA PRO A 336 19.64 7.47 -20.15
C PRO A 336 20.10 6.28 -21.01
N ASP A 337 20.70 5.27 -20.40
CA ASP A 337 21.12 4.03 -21.07
C ASP A 337 19.99 3.01 -21.27
N GLY A 338 18.77 3.35 -20.80
CA GLY A 338 17.57 2.51 -20.90
C GLY A 338 17.41 1.53 -19.75
N THR A 339 18.28 1.58 -18.74
CA THR A 339 18.09 0.79 -17.50
C THR A 339 17.19 1.55 -16.52
N SER A 340 16.52 0.82 -15.62
CA SER A 340 15.76 1.40 -14.52
C SER A 340 16.06 0.72 -13.20
N GLN A 341 15.88 1.46 -12.13
CA GLN A 341 16.02 0.94 -10.77
C GLN A 341 14.85 1.45 -9.93
N THR A 342 14.23 0.54 -9.18
CA THR A 342 13.14 0.88 -8.26
C THR A 342 13.52 0.50 -6.84
N ALA A 343 13.22 1.36 -5.88
CA ALA A 343 13.46 1.16 -4.47
C ALA A 343 12.29 1.69 -3.63
N ILE A 344 12.15 1.16 -2.42
CA ILE A 344 11.22 1.66 -1.42
C ILE A 344 11.98 2.36 -0.30
N HIS A 345 11.38 3.43 0.23
CA HIS A 345 12.00 4.27 1.24
C HIS A 345 11.00 4.69 2.31
N SER A 346 11.53 5.12 3.45
CA SER A 346 10.79 5.83 4.51
C SER A 346 9.50 5.12 4.95
N PRO A 347 9.54 3.83 5.32
CA PRO A 347 8.35 3.18 5.86
C PRO A 347 7.95 3.84 7.18
N VAL A 348 6.66 4.17 7.30
CA VAL A 348 6.04 4.75 8.50
C VAL A 348 4.75 3.99 8.78
N LEU A 349 4.56 3.58 10.02
CA LEU A 349 3.34 2.96 10.51
C LEU A 349 2.52 3.98 11.29
N HIS A 350 1.37 4.35 10.75
CA HIS A 350 0.42 5.26 11.39
C HIS A 350 -0.60 4.44 12.18
N PRO A 351 -0.63 4.52 13.51
CA PRO A 351 -1.62 3.81 14.30
C PRO A 351 -3.02 4.37 14.04
N VAL A 352 -3.98 3.45 13.95
CA VAL A 352 -5.42 3.75 13.84
C VAL A 352 -6.19 3.11 14.97
N ILE A 353 -7.29 3.75 15.33
CA ILE A 353 -8.21 3.24 16.35
C ILE A 353 -9.57 2.99 15.72
N ASN A 354 -10.00 1.74 15.77
CA ASN A 354 -11.36 1.33 15.47
C ASN A 354 -12.26 1.63 16.67
N HIS A 355 -12.92 2.77 16.66
CA HIS A 355 -13.74 3.23 17.77
C HIS A 355 -15.19 2.83 17.61
N TYR A 356 -15.83 2.41 18.71
CA TYR A 356 -17.28 2.32 18.86
C TYR A 356 -17.74 2.80 20.24
N ASP A 357 -18.96 3.34 20.27
CA ASP A 357 -19.62 3.69 21.52
C ASP A 357 -20.30 2.45 22.14
N SER A 358 -20.90 2.60 23.32
CA SER A 358 -21.60 1.52 24.01
C SER A 358 -22.55 0.75 23.08
N GLY A 359 -22.54 -0.58 23.17
CA GLY A 359 -23.37 -1.46 22.36
C GLY A 359 -22.96 -1.54 20.89
N TYR A 360 -21.67 -1.40 20.61
CA TYR A 360 -21.12 -1.39 19.25
C TYR A 360 -21.80 -0.36 18.34
N SER A 361 -22.15 0.80 18.89
CA SER A 361 -22.77 1.87 18.11
C SER A 361 -21.72 2.87 17.61
N ASN A 362 -22.06 3.60 16.55
CA ASN A 362 -21.21 4.65 15.98
C ASN A 362 -19.78 4.20 15.65
N ILE A 363 -19.65 3.01 15.04
CA ILE A 363 -18.36 2.44 14.66
C ILE A 363 -17.70 3.33 13.61
N ARG A 364 -16.45 3.76 13.85
CA ARG A 364 -15.68 4.64 12.99
C ARG A 364 -14.19 4.58 13.29
N VAL A 365 -13.36 4.88 12.30
CA VAL A 365 -11.91 4.83 12.39
C VAL A 365 -11.33 6.23 12.61
N TYR A 366 -10.26 6.32 13.39
CA TYR A 366 -9.43 7.51 13.61
C TYR A 366 -7.95 7.18 13.43
N LEU A 367 -7.17 8.12 12.93
CA LEU A 367 -5.73 8.12 13.21
C LEU A 367 -5.51 8.35 14.71
N LEU A 368 -4.56 7.65 15.31
CA LEU A 368 -4.27 7.80 16.75
C LEU A 368 -3.93 9.26 17.12
N LYS A 369 -3.15 9.94 16.27
CA LYS A 369 -2.77 11.35 16.49
C LYS A 369 -3.97 12.31 16.54
N ASP A 370 -5.09 11.94 15.91
CA ASP A 370 -6.31 12.73 15.85
C ASP A 370 -7.41 12.17 16.78
N TYR A 371 -7.09 11.13 17.56
CA TYR A 371 -8.03 10.44 18.42
C TYR A 371 -8.00 11.03 19.84
N PRO A 372 -9.09 11.75 20.27
CA PRO A 372 -9.10 12.42 21.56
C PRO A 372 -9.06 11.43 22.74
N ASP A 373 -8.35 11.79 23.79
CA ASP A 373 -8.27 11.01 25.03
C ASP A 373 -9.65 10.75 25.65
N GLU A 374 -10.59 11.69 25.53
CA GLU A 374 -11.96 11.55 26.00
C GLU A 374 -12.68 10.42 25.27
N LEU A 375 -12.47 10.25 23.96
CA LEU A 375 -13.02 9.14 23.19
C LEU A 375 -12.36 7.82 23.58
N ALA A 376 -11.04 7.79 23.77
CA ALA A 376 -10.35 6.60 24.24
C ALA A 376 -10.89 6.17 25.61
N ASN A 377 -11.12 7.11 26.52
CA ASN A 377 -11.64 6.86 27.86
C ASN A 377 -13.15 6.54 27.90
N SER A 378 -13.89 6.76 26.81
CA SER A 378 -15.31 6.43 26.66
C SER A 378 -15.58 5.33 25.64
N HIS A 379 -14.55 4.71 25.07
CA HIS A 379 -14.68 3.63 24.10
C HIS A 379 -15.55 2.49 24.62
N GLY A 380 -16.42 1.96 23.77
CA GLY A 380 -17.36 0.90 24.16
C GLY A 380 -16.71 -0.40 24.63
N VAL A 381 -15.48 -0.71 24.20
CA VAL A 381 -14.70 -1.87 24.65
C VAL A 381 -14.44 -1.83 26.16
N ARG A 382 -14.36 -0.67 26.76
CA ARG A 382 -14.13 -0.46 28.21
C ARG A 382 -15.20 -1.07 29.11
N ALA A 383 -16.39 -1.38 28.56
CA ALA A 383 -17.42 -2.10 29.31
C ALA A 383 -16.95 -3.47 29.81
N ARG A 384 -15.99 -4.10 29.10
CA ARG A 384 -15.38 -5.38 29.44
C ARG A 384 -13.90 -5.24 29.77
N HIS A 385 -13.23 -4.24 29.24
CA HIS A 385 -11.80 -3.98 29.32
C HIS A 385 -11.56 -2.54 29.81
N PRO A 386 -11.79 -2.26 31.12
CA PRO A 386 -11.70 -0.91 31.68
C PRO A 386 -10.30 -0.29 31.59
N GLU A 387 -9.27 -1.10 31.37
CA GLU A 387 -7.88 -0.70 31.16
C GLU A 387 -7.66 0.01 29.81
N PHE A 388 -8.51 -0.20 28.80
CA PHE A 388 -8.36 0.44 27.49
C PHE A 388 -8.41 1.98 27.62
N GLY A 389 -7.47 2.65 26.98
CA GLY A 389 -7.31 4.09 27.01
C GLY A 389 -5.97 4.51 26.41
N PRO A 390 -5.62 5.80 26.47
CA PRO A 390 -4.41 6.31 25.81
C PRO A 390 -3.11 5.61 26.21
N GLU A 391 -2.94 5.32 27.50
CA GLU A 391 -1.76 4.61 28.02
C GLU A 391 -1.70 3.15 27.54
N TYR A 392 -2.86 2.48 27.54
CA TYR A 392 -2.96 1.12 27.06
C TYR A 392 -2.58 1.02 25.57
N ILE A 393 -3.17 1.88 24.73
CA ILE A 393 -2.90 1.94 23.30
C ILE A 393 -1.40 2.15 23.04
N ARG A 394 -0.81 3.15 23.70
CA ARG A 394 0.63 3.42 23.56
C ARG A 394 1.49 2.26 24.00
N LYS A 395 1.13 1.61 25.11
CA LYS A 395 1.85 0.43 25.61
C LYS A 395 1.82 -0.72 24.61
N VAL A 396 0.66 -1.04 24.03
CA VAL A 396 0.55 -2.11 23.02
C VAL A 396 1.45 -1.80 21.83
N LEU A 397 1.37 -0.60 21.29
CA LEU A 397 2.16 -0.19 20.13
C LEU A 397 3.66 -0.30 20.40
N THR A 398 4.16 0.30 21.47
CA THR A 398 5.61 0.31 21.77
C THR A 398 6.14 -1.04 22.26
N GLN A 399 5.26 -1.94 22.73
CA GLN A 399 5.66 -3.28 23.15
C GLN A 399 5.84 -4.24 21.97
N TYR A 400 5.02 -4.11 20.91
CA TYR A 400 4.90 -5.12 19.86
C TYR A 400 5.33 -4.65 18.47
N VAL A 401 5.50 -3.34 18.26
CA VAL A 401 5.91 -2.76 16.99
C VAL A 401 7.21 -1.98 17.20
N ASN A 402 8.14 -2.13 16.27
CA ASN A 402 9.41 -1.38 16.30
C ASN A 402 9.13 0.13 16.24
N GLU A 403 9.53 0.84 17.31
CA GLU A 403 9.30 2.28 17.47
C GLU A 403 9.94 3.13 16.35
N GLU A 404 10.97 2.61 15.67
CA GLU A 404 11.61 3.29 14.53
C GLU A 404 10.62 3.63 13.41
N PHE A 405 9.57 2.82 13.25
CA PHE A 405 8.59 3.00 12.18
C PHE A 405 7.30 3.67 12.65
N LEU A 406 7.07 3.81 13.96
CA LEU A 406 5.80 4.32 14.51
C LEU A 406 5.70 5.86 14.43
N ASP A 407 4.59 6.37 13.91
CA ASP A 407 4.15 7.78 13.98
C ASP A 407 3.25 7.98 15.21
N LEU A 408 3.87 8.23 16.41
CA LEU A 408 3.20 8.35 17.71
C LEU A 408 3.04 9.80 18.19
#